data_2a39fc2c309d5eb2356f5782da0217e7
#
_entry.id   2a39fc2c309d5eb2356f5782da0217e7
#
_cell.length_a   1.000
_cell.length_b   1.000
_cell.length_c   1.000
_cell.angle_alpha   90.00
_cell.angle_beta   90.00
_cell.angle_gamma   90.00
#
_symmetry.space_group_name_H-M   'P 1'
#
loop_
_entity.id
_entity.type
_entity.pdbx_description
1 polymer ?
#
loop_
_entity_poly.entity_id
_entity_poly.type
_entity_poly.pdbx_seq_one_letter_code
_entity_poly.pdbx_strand_id
1 'polypeptide(L)'
;RFVRATFFQLTAPQQASAQESIFQAFHILNNFDIPTGTEQPWGKASADVPSATQFTVATDTQNCIIYYRTMYNSNIRCIDLKTIDFKNIRYYSMPLDNVKRQPVELINIR
;
A
#
# COMPACT_ATOMS: atom_id res chain seq x y z
N ARG A 1 -12.41 -8.46 -10.51
CA ARG A 1 -11.94 -7.83 -9.25
C ARG A 1 -13.04 -7.79 -8.18
N PHE A 2 -14.25 -7.30 -8.49
CA PHE A 2 -15.35 -7.16 -7.52
C PHE A 2 -15.70 -8.47 -6.83
N VAL A 3 -15.99 -9.53 -7.56
CA VAL A 3 -16.36 -10.85 -7.01
C VAL A 3 -15.28 -11.38 -6.05
N ARG A 4 -14.01 -11.24 -6.41
CA ARG A 4 -12.89 -11.68 -5.58
C ARG A 4 -12.79 -10.85 -4.29
N ALA A 5 -12.95 -9.53 -4.38
CA ALA A 5 -12.94 -8.65 -3.21
C ALA A 5 -14.08 -8.99 -2.24
N THR A 6 -15.28 -9.21 -2.76
CA THR A 6 -16.43 -9.63 -1.96
C THR A 6 -16.18 -10.97 -1.27
N PHE A 7 -15.63 -11.96 -1.99
CA PHE A 7 -15.29 -13.25 -1.41
C PHE A 7 -14.29 -13.12 -0.26
N PHE A 8 -13.20 -12.38 -0.46
CA PHE A 8 -12.20 -12.16 0.59
C PHE A 8 -12.77 -11.40 1.79
N GLN A 9 -13.62 -10.41 1.56
CA GLN A 9 -14.28 -9.67 2.65
C GLN A 9 -15.19 -10.58 3.49
N LEU A 10 -15.97 -11.43 2.85
CA LEU A 10 -16.91 -12.34 3.54
C LEU A 10 -16.21 -13.49 4.27
N THR A 11 -15.05 -13.91 3.79
CA THR A 11 -14.30 -15.03 4.36
C THR A 11 -13.19 -14.62 5.30
N ALA A 12 -12.84 -13.33 5.37
CA ALA A 12 -11.79 -12.83 6.26
C ALA A 12 -12.19 -13.06 7.73
N PRO A 13 -11.35 -13.75 8.52
CA PRO A 13 -11.61 -13.92 9.94
C PRO A 13 -11.50 -12.59 10.67
N GLN A 14 -12.27 -12.45 11.74
CA GLN A 14 -12.08 -11.32 12.66
C GLN A 14 -10.71 -11.42 13.32
N GLN A 15 -9.96 -10.33 13.30
CA GLN A 15 -8.63 -10.26 13.90
C GLN A 15 -8.70 -9.81 15.36
N ALA A 16 -7.71 -10.20 16.18
CA ALA A 16 -7.67 -9.86 17.59
C ALA A 16 -7.22 -8.41 17.85
N SER A 17 -6.53 -7.78 16.91
CA SER A 17 -6.01 -6.41 17.05
C SER A 17 -6.16 -5.60 15.75
N ALA A 18 -6.09 -4.27 15.90
CA ALA A 18 -6.07 -3.37 14.75
C ALA A 18 -4.87 -3.64 13.83
N GLN A 19 -3.70 -3.94 14.40
CA GLN A 19 -2.49 -4.25 13.63
C GLN A 19 -2.66 -5.52 12.78
N GLU A 20 -3.22 -6.58 13.37
CA GLU A 20 -3.51 -7.82 12.62
C GLU A 20 -4.55 -7.59 11.53
N SER A 21 -5.56 -6.76 11.79
CA SER A 21 -6.55 -6.36 10.79
C SER A 21 -5.91 -5.62 9.61
N ILE A 22 -4.97 -4.73 9.86
CA ILE A 22 -4.21 -4.02 8.82
C ILE A 22 -3.36 -4.99 8.01
N PHE A 23 -2.64 -5.92 8.64
CA PHE A 23 -1.88 -6.94 7.91
C PHE A 23 -2.79 -7.83 7.06
N GLN A 24 -3.93 -8.26 7.57
CA GLN A 24 -4.92 -9.01 6.81
C GLN A 24 -5.43 -8.21 5.61
N ALA A 25 -5.72 -6.91 5.78
CA ALA A 25 -6.13 -6.04 4.70
C ALA A 25 -5.08 -5.99 3.57
N PHE A 26 -3.79 -5.84 3.91
CA PHE A 26 -2.72 -5.86 2.91
C PHE A 26 -2.56 -7.22 2.23
N HIS A 27 -2.77 -8.34 2.94
CA HIS A 27 -2.80 -9.66 2.33
C HIS A 27 -3.91 -9.78 1.28
N ILE A 28 -5.10 -9.28 1.58
CA ILE A 28 -6.21 -9.24 0.63
C ILE A 28 -5.86 -8.34 -0.56
N LEU A 29 -5.34 -7.14 -0.31
CA LEU A 29 -4.99 -6.15 -1.33
C LEU A 29 -3.86 -6.62 -2.25
N ASN A 30 -2.97 -7.51 -1.80
CA ASN A 30 -1.94 -8.14 -2.62
C ASN A 30 -2.52 -8.86 -3.86
N ASN A 31 -3.73 -9.36 -3.77
CA ASN A 31 -4.40 -10.04 -4.90
C ASN A 31 -4.82 -9.09 -6.04
N PHE A 32 -4.67 -7.79 -5.84
CA PHE A 32 -5.07 -6.76 -6.80
C PHE A 32 -3.88 -5.97 -7.34
N ASP A 33 -2.67 -6.31 -6.94
CA ASP A 33 -1.45 -5.69 -7.47
C ASP A 33 -1.28 -6.02 -8.95
N ILE A 34 -1.03 -4.99 -9.74
CA ILE A 34 -0.77 -5.08 -11.17
C ILE A 34 0.69 -4.71 -11.40
N PRO A 35 1.53 -5.64 -11.88
CA PRO A 35 2.91 -5.33 -12.20
C PRO A 35 3.01 -4.48 -13.47
N THR A 36 4.10 -3.73 -13.58
CA THR A 36 4.41 -2.94 -14.78
C THR A 36 4.41 -3.82 -16.03
N GLY A 37 3.78 -3.34 -17.09
CA GLY A 37 3.74 -4.01 -18.39
C GLY A 37 2.50 -4.88 -18.61
N THR A 38 1.75 -5.25 -17.58
CA THR A 38 0.57 -6.12 -17.71
C THR A 38 -0.55 -5.48 -18.53
N GLU A 39 -0.73 -4.17 -18.43
CA GLU A 39 -1.81 -3.42 -19.09
C GLU A 39 -1.32 -2.66 -20.34
N GLN A 40 -0.11 -2.94 -20.80
CA GLN A 40 0.45 -2.29 -21.98
C GLN A 40 0.39 -3.21 -23.20
N PRO A 41 0.21 -2.66 -24.41
CA PRO A 41 0.38 -3.43 -25.65
C PRO A 41 1.78 -4.02 -25.69
N TRP A 42 1.87 -5.29 -26.05
CA TRP A 42 3.14 -6.00 -26.14
C TRP A 42 4.15 -5.25 -27.00
N GLY A 43 5.39 -5.10 -26.50
CA GLY A 43 6.49 -4.46 -27.20
C GLY A 43 6.51 -2.93 -27.16
N LYS A 44 5.58 -2.28 -26.43
CA LYS A 44 5.62 -0.84 -26.23
C LYS A 44 6.32 -0.48 -24.91
N ALA A 45 7.15 0.56 -24.97
CA ALA A 45 7.77 1.12 -23.77
C ALA A 45 6.71 1.74 -22.85
N SER A 46 6.96 1.66 -21.54
CA SER A 46 6.17 2.34 -20.54
C SER A 46 6.22 3.85 -20.76
N ALA A 47 5.09 4.52 -20.61
CA ALA A 47 5.05 5.97 -20.43
C ALA A 47 5.78 6.38 -19.15
N ASP A 48 5.99 7.68 -18.94
CA ASP A 48 6.66 8.22 -17.75
C ASP A 48 6.05 7.74 -16.44
N VAL A 49 4.74 7.51 -16.43
CA VAL A 49 4.03 6.86 -15.32
C VAL A 49 3.66 5.44 -15.74
N PRO A 50 4.25 4.40 -15.13
CA PRO A 50 3.93 3.03 -15.49
C PRO A 50 2.47 2.67 -15.18
N SER A 51 1.82 1.94 -16.09
CA SER A 51 0.51 1.35 -15.87
C SER A 51 0.65 0.14 -14.93
N ALA A 52 0.63 0.42 -13.64
CA ALA A 52 0.85 -0.55 -12.56
C ALA A 52 0.18 -0.07 -11.29
N THR A 53 0.08 -0.91 -10.27
CA THR A 53 -0.33 -0.47 -8.93
C THR A 53 0.77 0.40 -8.33
N GLN A 54 0.54 1.71 -8.27
CA GLN A 54 1.50 2.70 -7.80
C GLN A 54 1.66 2.67 -6.28
N PHE A 55 0.54 2.52 -5.59
CA PHE A 55 0.48 2.44 -4.13
C PHE A 55 -0.75 1.64 -3.69
N THR A 56 -0.69 1.14 -2.48
CA THR A 56 -1.78 0.43 -1.80
C THR A 56 -2.00 1.07 -0.45
N VAL A 57 -3.25 1.35 -0.10
CA VAL A 57 -3.62 2.05 1.14
C VAL A 57 -4.66 1.25 1.90
N ALA A 58 -4.50 1.20 3.22
CA ALA A 58 -5.52 0.75 4.16
C ALA A 58 -5.67 1.80 5.26
N THR A 59 -6.91 2.12 5.64
CA THR A 59 -7.18 3.16 6.62
C THR A 59 -7.84 2.57 7.86
N ASP A 60 -7.22 2.79 9.02
CA ASP A 60 -7.84 2.57 10.32
C ASP A 60 -8.65 3.82 10.68
N THR A 61 -9.95 3.75 10.45
CA THR A 61 -10.85 4.88 10.68
C THR A 61 -11.08 5.16 12.16
N GLN A 62 -10.97 4.15 13.02
CA GLN A 62 -11.12 4.29 14.46
C GLN A 62 -9.96 5.04 15.09
N ASN A 63 -8.74 4.72 14.68
CA ASN A 63 -7.53 5.35 15.20
C ASN A 63 -7.07 6.54 14.35
N CYS A 64 -7.70 6.82 13.20
CA CYS A 64 -7.33 7.88 12.26
C CYS A 64 -5.91 7.71 11.72
N ILE A 65 -5.54 6.50 11.32
CA ILE A 65 -4.23 6.18 10.78
C ILE A 65 -4.38 5.69 9.35
N ILE A 66 -3.58 6.26 8.44
CA ILE A 66 -3.47 5.80 7.05
C ILE A 66 -2.21 4.96 6.94
N TYR A 67 -2.36 3.69 6.55
CA TYR A 67 -1.27 2.78 6.24
C TYR A 67 -1.09 2.69 4.73
N TYR A 68 0.16 2.66 4.27
CA TYR A 68 0.44 2.59 2.84
C TYR A 68 1.76 1.85 2.54
N ARG A 69 1.84 1.37 1.33
CA ARG A 69 3.07 0.92 0.66
C ARG A 69 3.04 1.41 -0.78
N THR A 70 4.18 1.39 -1.44
CA THR A 70 4.32 1.83 -2.84
C THR A 70 4.92 0.71 -3.69
N MET A 71 4.88 0.87 -5.00
CA MET A 71 5.53 -0.06 -5.93
C MET A 71 7.06 -0.14 -5.73
N TYR A 72 7.67 0.86 -5.11
CA TYR A 72 9.11 0.93 -4.88
C TYR A 72 9.54 0.43 -3.50
N ASN A 73 8.59 0.33 -2.58
CA ASN A 73 8.86 -0.11 -1.22
C ASN A 73 7.63 -0.82 -0.64
N SER A 74 7.73 -2.13 -0.46
CA SER A 74 6.66 -2.99 0.06
C SER A 74 6.50 -2.90 1.57
N ASN A 75 7.43 -2.27 2.29
CA ASN A 75 7.29 -2.05 3.73
C ASN A 75 6.08 -1.16 4.00
N ILE A 76 5.25 -1.58 4.95
CA ILE A 76 4.07 -0.80 5.35
C ILE A 76 4.54 0.36 6.21
N ARG A 77 4.16 1.57 5.82
CA ARG A 77 4.37 2.82 6.56
C ARG A 77 3.03 3.40 6.95
N CYS A 78 2.99 4.28 7.93
CA CYS A 78 1.76 4.90 8.35
C CYS A 78 1.89 6.42 8.56
N ILE A 79 0.75 7.08 8.47
CA ILE A 79 0.56 8.50 8.78
C ILE A 79 -0.52 8.56 9.85
N ASP A 80 -0.16 9.02 11.04
CA ASP A 80 -1.13 9.30 12.10
C ASP A 80 -1.71 10.70 11.89
N LEU A 81 -2.98 10.77 11.49
CA LEU A 81 -3.67 12.01 11.21
C LEU A 81 -3.85 12.89 12.44
N LYS A 82 -3.79 12.31 13.65
CA LYS A 82 -3.90 13.07 14.90
C LYS A 82 -2.68 13.92 15.19
N THR A 83 -1.54 13.61 14.55
CA THR A 83 -0.31 14.40 14.71
C THR A 83 -0.26 15.63 13.81
N ILE A 84 -1.24 15.78 12.90
CA ILE A 84 -1.29 16.86 11.92
C ILE A 84 -2.14 18.02 12.48
N ASP A 85 -1.55 19.20 12.58
CA ASP A 85 -2.29 20.42 12.93
C ASP A 85 -3.03 20.98 11.71
N PHE A 86 -4.20 20.43 11.43
CA PHE A 86 -5.04 20.85 10.31
C PHE A 86 -5.52 22.31 10.37
N LYS A 87 -5.42 22.98 11.52
CA LYS A 87 -5.83 24.39 11.64
C LYS A 87 -4.78 25.35 11.09
N ASN A 88 -3.50 24.97 11.24
CA ASN A 88 -2.36 25.82 10.88
C ASN A 88 -1.59 25.33 9.66
N ILE A 89 -1.90 24.13 9.16
CA ILE A 89 -1.21 23.55 8.02
C ILE A 89 -1.57 24.35 6.75
N ARG A 90 -0.53 24.79 6.04
CA ARG A 90 -0.65 25.23 4.65
C ARG A 90 -0.46 24.01 3.74
N TYR A 91 -0.75 24.20 2.46
CA TYR A 91 -0.55 23.15 1.47
C TYR A 91 0.88 22.61 1.56
N TYR A 92 0.99 21.31 1.85
CA TYR A 92 2.27 20.62 1.96
C TYR A 92 2.24 19.37 1.10
N SER A 93 3.28 19.16 0.30
CA SER A 93 3.44 17.97 -0.54
C SER A 93 4.79 17.34 -0.25
N MET A 94 4.81 16.04 -0.06
CA MET A 94 6.03 15.27 0.09
C MET A 94 5.95 13.98 -0.75
N PRO A 95 7.08 13.49 -1.27
CA PRO A 95 7.09 12.20 -1.95
C PRO A 95 6.77 11.08 -0.95
N LEU A 96 6.00 10.10 -1.37
CA LEU A 96 5.74 8.89 -0.57
C LEU A 96 7.01 8.06 -0.33
N ASP A 97 7.95 8.10 -1.27
CA ASP A 97 9.25 7.46 -1.16
C ASP A 97 10.36 8.43 -1.55
N ASN A 98 11.31 8.64 -0.65
CA ASN A 98 12.53 9.40 -0.94
C ASN A 98 13.51 8.61 -1.81
N VAL A 99 13.44 7.29 -1.76
CA VAL A 99 14.30 6.37 -2.50
C VAL A 99 13.44 5.39 -3.28
N LYS A 100 13.59 5.36 -4.61
CA LYS A 100 12.86 4.44 -5.50
C LYS A 100 13.50 3.04 -5.54
N ARG A 101 13.97 2.55 -4.39
CA ARG A 101 14.51 1.20 -4.23
C ARG A 101 14.18 0.70 -2.83
N GLN A 102 13.56 -0.47 -2.77
CA GLN A 102 13.32 -1.12 -1.50
C GLN A 102 14.64 -1.65 -0.93
N PRO A 103 14.95 -1.40 0.35
CA PRO A 103 16.04 -2.06 1.04
C PRO A 103 15.83 -3.58 1.05
N VAL A 104 16.90 -4.33 0.80
CA VAL A 104 16.92 -5.79 0.89
C VAL A 104 17.77 -6.19 2.09
N GLU A 105 17.18 -6.94 3.01
CA GLU A 105 17.89 -7.47 4.16
C GLU A 105 18.62 -8.75 3.79
N LEU A 106 19.92 -8.79 4.05
CA LEU A 106 20.73 -9.99 3.89
C LEU A 106 20.67 -10.85 5.16
N ILE A 107 20.08 -12.02 5.06
CA ILE A 107 20.05 -12.97 6.16
C ILE A 107 21.28 -13.91 6.05
N ASN A 108 22.18 -13.82 7.02
CA ASN A 108 23.32 -14.72 7.13
C ASN A 108 22.89 -15.99 7.88
N ILE A 109 22.89 -17.11 7.19
CA ILE A 109 22.65 -18.44 7.79
C ILE A 109 24.02 -18.97 8.29
N ARG A 110 24.11 -19.20 9.57
CA ARG A 110 25.29 -19.78 10.24
C ARG A 110 25.10 -21.25 10.46
#